data_961c54f724803ab1a0259ce1683af7e4
#
_entry.id   961c54f724803ab1a0259ce1683af7e4
#
_cell.length_a   1.000
_cell.length_b   1.000
_cell.length_c   1.000
_cell.angle_alpha   90.00
_cell.angle_beta   90.00
_cell.angle_gamma   90.00
#
_symmetry.space_group_name_H-M   'P 1'
#
loop_
_entity.id
_entity.type
_entity.pdbx_description
1 polymer ?
#
loop_
_entity_poly.entity_id
_entity_poly.type
_entity_poly.pdbx_seq_one_letter_code
_entity_poly.pdbx_strand_id
1 'polypeptide(L)'
;MKKRLLGICLTVVMMFALAAGCSGTGESEDEEVRKASAGTSEASADQQKELTKVTLNEVAHSIFYAPMYVAIEEGYFEEEGIELDLVCGFGADKTMTAVISGEADIGFMGSEASIYTYNEGAVDYVVNFAQLTQRAGNFLVAREEMPDFTWEDLKGTNVLGGRKGGMPQMVFEYILRKNGIDPAADLEIDQNIDFGSTAAAFAEGQGDFTVEFEPNATSLENEGKGFVVASLGTDSGYVPYTAFSAKQSYIEENPEIIQGVTNALQKGMDYVQNHAPEEIAKVIEPQFTETDLETITTIVTRYYDQDTWKENLIFEEESFELLQDILEEAGELTKRAPYEDLVTTEYAERAAE
;
A
#
# COMPACT_ATOMS: atom_id res chain seq x y z
N MET A 1 -21.37 -32.77 38.41
CA MET A 1 -21.67 -34.11 37.85
C MET A 1 -20.88 -34.34 36.59
N LYS A 2 -20.16 -35.42 36.60
CA LYS A 2 -19.26 -35.93 35.56
C LYS A 2 -20.01 -36.24 34.25
N LYS A 3 -19.33 -36.00 33.06
CA LYS A 3 -19.11 -37.10 32.12
C LYS A 3 -18.06 -36.69 31.06
N ARG A 4 -16.93 -37.39 31.11
CA ARG A 4 -15.92 -37.56 30.06
C ARG A 4 -16.46 -38.52 28.99
N LEU A 5 -16.06 -38.37 27.75
CA LEU A 5 -15.84 -39.42 26.74
C LEU A 5 -14.77 -38.89 25.76
N LEU A 6 -13.84 -39.54 25.69
CA LEU A 6 -12.77 -40.36 25.16
C LEU A 6 -13.16 -41.11 23.88
N GLY A 7 -12.27 -41.12 22.90
CA GLY A 7 -12.24 -42.05 21.77
C GLY A 7 -11.80 -41.36 20.49
N ILE A 8 -10.88 -41.79 19.72
CA ILE A 8 -9.97 -42.94 19.54
C ILE A 8 -9.16 -42.60 18.29
N CYS A 9 -7.85 -42.80 18.35
CA CYS A 9 -6.92 -42.85 17.25
C CYS A 9 -7.30 -43.91 16.22
N LEU A 10 -7.06 -43.65 14.93
CA LEU A 10 -6.82 -44.73 13.98
C LEU A 10 -5.69 -44.33 13.02
N THR A 11 -4.53 -44.86 13.31
CA THR A 11 -3.36 -44.99 12.42
C THR A 11 -3.62 -46.11 11.41
N VAL A 12 -3.38 -45.88 10.13
CA VAL A 12 -3.19 -46.94 9.14
C VAL A 12 -1.87 -46.71 8.43
N VAL A 13 -0.93 -47.56 8.80
CA VAL A 13 0.33 -47.83 8.08
C VAL A 13 0.02 -48.88 7.03
N MET A 14 0.42 -48.68 5.80
CA MET A 14 0.58 -49.76 4.84
C MET A 14 1.89 -49.62 4.09
N MET A 15 2.81 -50.56 4.41
CA MET A 15 4.01 -50.92 3.68
C MET A 15 3.68 -52.00 2.62
N PHE A 16 4.71 -52.23 1.77
CA PHE A 16 5.01 -53.36 0.87
C PHE A 16 4.73 -53.07 -0.64
N ALA A 17 5.62 -53.49 -1.55
CA ALA A 17 6.84 -54.28 -1.55
C ALA A 17 7.57 -54.12 -2.89
N LEU A 18 8.89 -54.35 -2.83
CA LEU A 18 9.80 -54.57 -3.97
C LEU A 18 9.41 -55.81 -4.78
N ALA A 19 9.64 -55.77 -6.09
CA ALA A 19 9.96 -56.95 -6.85
C ALA A 19 10.97 -56.61 -7.95
N ALA A 20 12.14 -57.19 -7.84
CA ALA A 20 13.18 -57.27 -8.86
C ALA A 20 12.89 -58.45 -9.80
N GLY A 21 13.27 -58.31 -11.05
CA GLY A 21 13.24 -59.39 -12.01
C GLY A 21 14.26 -59.14 -13.12
N CYS A 22 15.30 -59.95 -13.13
CA CYS A 22 16.44 -59.99 -14.05
C CYS A 22 16.15 -60.76 -15.36
N SER A 23 16.96 -60.42 -16.36
CA SER A 23 17.67 -61.24 -17.32
C SER A 23 17.02 -61.62 -18.65
N GLY A 24 17.84 -61.47 -19.69
CA GLY A 24 17.66 -62.08 -21.01
C GLY A 24 18.53 -61.45 -22.09
N THR A 25 19.69 -62.01 -22.28
CA THR A 25 20.74 -61.83 -23.29
C THR A 25 20.28 -62.03 -24.72
N GLY A 26 20.95 -61.39 -25.69
CA GLY A 26 20.95 -61.72 -27.12
C GLY A 26 21.75 -60.75 -27.97
N GLU A 27 22.96 -61.19 -28.36
CA GLU A 27 23.88 -60.62 -29.37
C GLU A 27 23.21 -60.48 -30.74
N SER A 28 23.64 -59.60 -31.67
CA SER A 28 24.87 -59.43 -32.43
C SER A 28 24.64 -58.47 -33.61
N GLU A 29 25.72 -57.72 -33.97
CA GLU A 29 26.29 -57.34 -35.29
C GLU A 29 25.33 -56.61 -36.29
N ASP A 30 25.67 -55.58 -37.02
CA ASP A 30 26.89 -55.06 -37.67
C ASP A 30 26.67 -53.62 -38.21
N GLU A 31 27.76 -52.86 -38.20
CA GLU A 31 28.20 -51.76 -39.08
C GLU A 31 27.24 -51.02 -40.02
N GLU A 32 27.21 -49.72 -40.02
CA GLU A 32 27.85 -48.84 -41.02
C GLU A 32 27.86 -47.38 -40.66
N VAL A 33 29.00 -46.79 -40.88
CA VAL A 33 29.40 -45.40 -40.73
C VAL A 33 28.65 -44.45 -41.68
N ARG A 34 28.03 -43.39 -41.14
CA ARG A 34 27.89 -42.12 -41.87
C ARG A 34 28.07 -40.92 -40.94
N LYS A 35 29.24 -40.26 -41.15
CA LYS A 35 29.48 -38.92 -40.65
C LYS A 35 28.47 -37.96 -41.26
N ALA A 36 27.77 -37.22 -40.44
CA ALA A 36 27.18 -35.92 -40.80
C ALA A 36 27.19 -35.00 -39.56
N SER A 37 28.04 -34.02 -39.68
CA SER A 37 28.00 -32.65 -39.14
C SER A 37 27.23 -32.43 -37.84
N ALA A 38 28.00 -32.28 -36.78
CA ALA A 38 27.54 -31.63 -35.53
C ALA A 38 27.26 -30.16 -35.79
N GLY A 39 26.00 -29.82 -35.95
CA GLY A 39 25.51 -28.48 -35.69
C GLY A 39 25.28 -28.36 -34.21
N THR A 40 26.18 -27.68 -33.52
CA THR A 40 25.99 -27.27 -32.13
C THR A 40 24.89 -26.21 -32.10
N SER A 41 23.69 -26.65 -31.86
CA SER A 41 22.63 -25.77 -31.39
C SER A 41 22.95 -25.50 -29.91
N GLU A 42 23.58 -24.37 -29.64
CA GLU A 42 23.54 -23.76 -28.33
C GLU A 42 22.07 -23.40 -28.08
N ALA A 43 21.37 -24.31 -27.44
CA ALA A 43 20.17 -23.93 -26.72
C ALA A 43 20.67 -23.02 -25.56
N SER A 44 20.48 -21.73 -25.74
CA SER A 44 20.45 -20.80 -24.62
C SER A 44 19.44 -21.35 -23.62
N ALA A 45 19.92 -22.00 -22.59
CA ALA A 45 19.17 -22.21 -21.38
C ALA A 45 18.89 -20.80 -20.85
N ASP A 46 17.69 -20.33 -21.05
CA ASP A 46 17.09 -19.23 -20.32
C ASP A 46 17.19 -19.65 -18.85
N GLN A 47 18.24 -19.18 -18.18
CA GLN A 47 18.31 -19.32 -16.72
C GLN A 47 17.24 -18.39 -16.20
N GLN A 48 16.06 -18.91 -15.94
CA GLN A 48 15.03 -18.26 -15.19
C GLN A 48 15.70 -17.79 -13.89
N LYS A 49 15.98 -16.47 -13.80
CA LYS A 49 16.53 -15.84 -12.60
C LYS A 49 15.57 -16.18 -11.47
N GLU A 50 16.02 -16.86 -10.44
CA GLU A 50 15.21 -17.14 -9.27
C GLU A 50 14.81 -15.79 -8.64
N LEU A 51 13.52 -15.52 -8.56
CA LEU A 51 13.01 -14.27 -8.00
C LEU A 51 13.21 -14.28 -6.49
N THR A 52 13.57 -13.14 -5.95
CA THR A 52 13.65 -12.95 -4.49
C THR A 52 12.29 -12.58 -3.96
N LYS A 53 11.74 -13.38 -3.04
CA LYS A 53 10.45 -13.08 -2.43
C LYS A 53 10.59 -11.89 -1.47
N VAL A 54 9.72 -10.87 -1.64
CA VAL A 54 9.62 -9.69 -0.77
C VAL A 54 8.18 -9.52 -0.33
N THR A 55 7.95 -9.48 0.99
CA THR A 55 6.62 -9.23 1.55
C THR A 55 6.44 -7.73 1.81
N LEU A 56 5.48 -7.13 1.10
CA LEU A 56 5.07 -5.74 1.28
C LEU A 56 3.71 -5.68 1.98
N ASN A 57 3.63 -4.98 3.10
CA ASN A 57 2.38 -4.75 3.80
C ASN A 57 1.88 -3.34 3.52
N GLU A 58 0.73 -3.23 2.83
CA GLU A 58 0.07 -1.96 2.53
C GLU A 58 -0.95 -1.59 3.61
N VAL A 59 -1.07 -0.30 3.90
CA VAL A 59 -1.98 0.23 4.94
C VAL A 59 -3.45 0.03 4.59
N ALA A 60 -3.78 0.08 3.32
CA ALA A 60 -5.12 -0.10 2.76
C ALA A 60 -5.01 -0.54 1.30
N HIS A 61 -5.96 -1.36 0.85
CA HIS A 61 -6.10 -1.68 -0.57
C HIS A 61 -6.95 -0.61 -1.24
N SER A 62 -6.31 0.34 -1.95
CA SER A 62 -6.99 1.54 -2.46
C SER A 62 -6.40 2.00 -3.79
N ILE A 63 -7.28 2.39 -4.72
CA ILE A 63 -6.92 3.00 -6.02
C ILE A 63 -6.04 4.25 -5.84
N PHE A 64 -6.01 4.83 -4.64
CA PHE A 64 -5.08 5.89 -4.24
C PHE A 64 -3.60 5.53 -4.48
N TYR A 65 -3.28 4.24 -4.54
CA TYR A 65 -1.94 3.71 -4.74
C TYR A 65 -1.73 3.16 -6.16
N ALA A 66 -2.48 3.66 -7.15
CA ALA A 66 -2.44 3.19 -8.53
C ALA A 66 -1.04 2.99 -9.11
N PRO A 67 -0.02 3.86 -8.91
CA PRO A 67 1.32 3.61 -9.44
C PRO A 67 1.96 2.30 -8.94
N MET A 68 1.72 1.92 -7.67
CA MET A 68 2.21 0.65 -7.13
C MET A 68 1.52 -0.54 -7.81
N TYR A 69 0.20 -0.48 -8.00
CA TYR A 69 -0.52 -1.55 -8.69
C TYR A 69 -0.17 -1.64 -10.17
N VAL A 70 0.10 -0.52 -10.82
CA VAL A 70 0.67 -0.51 -12.18
C VAL A 70 2.01 -1.24 -12.19
N ALA A 71 2.90 -0.97 -11.23
CA ALA A 71 4.19 -1.67 -11.16
C ALA A 71 4.03 -3.18 -10.94
N ILE A 72 2.99 -3.63 -10.25
CA ILE A 72 2.66 -5.04 -10.07
C ILE A 72 2.13 -5.63 -11.37
N GLU A 73 1.11 -5.04 -11.98
CA GLU A 73 0.41 -5.62 -13.14
C GLU A 73 1.25 -5.57 -14.43
N GLU A 74 2.14 -4.57 -14.58
CA GLU A 74 3.08 -4.47 -15.69
C GLU A 74 4.35 -5.32 -15.48
N GLY A 75 4.48 -6.01 -14.33
CA GLY A 75 5.59 -6.92 -14.05
C GLY A 75 6.92 -6.23 -13.75
N TYR A 76 6.92 -4.97 -13.32
CA TYR A 76 8.15 -4.22 -13.07
C TYR A 76 8.96 -4.74 -11.88
N PHE A 77 8.30 -5.37 -10.90
CA PHE A 77 8.99 -6.06 -9.80
C PHE A 77 9.73 -7.30 -10.27
N GLU A 78 9.12 -8.11 -11.15
CA GLU A 78 9.74 -9.29 -11.73
C GLU A 78 10.94 -8.93 -12.62
N GLU A 79 10.88 -7.79 -13.35
CA GLU A 79 12.02 -7.27 -14.12
C GLU A 79 13.23 -6.98 -13.22
N GLU A 80 13.00 -6.50 -12.01
CA GLU A 80 14.04 -6.27 -10.99
C GLU A 80 14.43 -7.57 -10.24
N GLY A 81 13.79 -8.70 -10.54
CA GLY A 81 14.08 -10.00 -9.93
C GLY A 81 13.38 -10.21 -8.59
N ILE A 82 12.25 -9.56 -8.38
CA ILE A 82 11.46 -9.60 -7.14
C ILE A 82 10.13 -10.31 -7.41
N GLU A 83 9.78 -11.27 -6.55
CA GLU A 83 8.43 -11.81 -6.40
C GLU A 83 7.77 -11.09 -5.23
N LEU A 84 6.85 -10.16 -5.55
CA LEU A 84 6.19 -9.37 -4.53
C LEU A 84 5.01 -10.14 -3.92
N ASP A 85 5.00 -10.25 -2.58
CA ASP A 85 3.88 -10.79 -1.79
C ASP A 85 3.17 -9.60 -1.11
N LEU A 86 2.06 -9.14 -1.70
CA LEU A 86 1.32 -7.98 -1.20
C LEU A 86 0.29 -8.40 -0.16
N VAL A 87 0.35 -7.81 1.02
CA VAL A 87 -0.56 -8.06 2.15
C VAL A 87 -1.17 -6.76 2.64
N CYS A 88 -2.48 -6.71 2.83
CA CYS A 88 -3.15 -5.53 3.39
C CYS A 88 -3.24 -5.60 4.93
N GLY A 89 -2.72 -4.57 5.61
CA GLY A 89 -2.69 -4.46 7.08
C GLY A 89 -3.96 -3.84 7.67
N PHE A 90 -4.73 -3.09 6.90
CA PHE A 90 -5.91 -2.35 7.36
C PHE A 90 -5.61 -1.39 8.53
N GLY A 91 -4.55 -0.58 8.38
CA GLY A 91 -4.15 0.45 9.33
C GLY A 91 -2.63 0.58 9.49
N ALA A 92 -2.14 1.82 9.64
CA ALA A 92 -0.70 2.09 9.73
C ALA A 92 -0.03 1.44 10.95
N ASP A 93 -0.76 1.34 12.07
CA ASP A 93 -0.31 0.65 13.27
C ASP A 93 -0.09 -0.85 13.06
N LYS A 94 -0.96 -1.49 12.28
CA LYS A 94 -0.85 -2.93 11.95
C LYS A 94 0.26 -3.16 10.93
N THR A 95 0.36 -2.31 9.90
CA THR A 95 1.45 -2.34 8.91
C THR A 95 2.80 -2.14 9.58
N MET A 96 2.93 -1.13 10.44
CA MET A 96 4.16 -0.91 11.21
C MET A 96 4.50 -2.09 12.12
N THR A 97 3.50 -2.69 12.76
CA THR A 97 3.69 -3.90 13.58
C THR A 97 4.23 -5.06 12.75
N ALA A 98 3.71 -5.29 11.54
CA ALA A 98 4.19 -6.34 10.63
C ALA A 98 5.66 -6.12 10.24
N VAL A 99 6.07 -4.88 9.95
CA VAL A 99 7.46 -4.53 9.63
C VAL A 99 8.38 -4.74 10.83
N ILE A 100 8.02 -4.24 12.01
CA ILE A 100 8.85 -4.36 13.21
C ILE A 100 9.00 -5.83 13.64
N SER A 101 7.92 -6.62 13.55
CA SER A 101 7.95 -8.05 13.89
C SER A 101 8.71 -8.90 12.87
N GLY A 102 8.93 -8.39 11.66
CA GLY A 102 9.53 -9.13 10.54
C GLY A 102 8.54 -10.06 9.82
N GLU A 103 7.24 -9.84 9.98
CA GLU A 103 6.20 -10.47 9.18
C GLU A 103 6.11 -9.85 7.78
N ALA A 104 6.54 -8.60 7.64
CA ALA A 104 6.74 -7.92 6.36
C ALA A 104 8.15 -7.35 6.28
N ASP A 105 8.73 -7.36 5.08
CA ASP A 105 10.02 -6.76 4.77
C ASP A 105 9.90 -5.25 4.60
N ILE A 106 8.82 -4.83 3.93
CA ILE A 106 8.52 -3.44 3.58
C ILE A 106 7.11 -3.10 4.06
N GLY A 107 6.95 -1.92 4.64
CA GLY A 107 5.68 -1.30 4.95
C GLY A 107 5.37 -0.15 3.99
N PHE A 108 4.12 -0.05 3.57
CA PHE A 108 3.63 1.08 2.80
C PHE A 108 2.47 1.73 3.56
N MET A 109 2.71 2.88 4.17
CA MET A 109 1.80 3.52 5.10
C MET A 109 2.08 5.01 5.24
N GLY A 110 1.29 5.70 6.06
CA GLY A 110 1.59 7.08 6.47
C GLY A 110 2.95 7.17 7.15
N SER A 111 3.76 8.14 6.73
CA SER A 111 5.14 8.31 7.18
C SER A 111 5.25 8.74 8.65
N GLU A 112 4.16 9.19 9.28
CA GLU A 112 4.07 9.48 10.71
C GLU A 112 4.41 8.27 11.58
N ALA A 113 4.12 7.07 11.11
CA ALA A 113 4.34 5.85 11.87
C ALA A 113 5.83 5.60 12.18
N SER A 114 6.75 6.01 11.29
CA SER A 114 8.19 5.93 11.52
C SER A 114 8.63 6.90 12.63
N ILE A 115 8.04 8.10 12.68
CA ILE A 115 8.31 9.11 13.70
C ILE A 115 7.88 8.60 15.09
N TYR A 116 6.69 8.00 15.17
CA TYR A 116 6.18 7.46 16.43
C TYR A 116 7.09 6.36 16.99
N THR A 117 7.43 5.38 16.18
CA THR A 117 8.27 4.26 16.63
C THR A 117 9.69 4.69 17.00
N TYR A 118 10.25 5.65 16.27
CA TYR A 118 11.53 6.26 16.61
C TYR A 118 11.48 6.95 17.96
N ASN A 119 10.45 7.76 18.21
CA ASN A 119 10.29 8.48 19.47
C ASN A 119 9.97 7.57 20.66
N GLU A 120 9.38 6.40 20.43
CA GLU A 120 9.20 5.33 21.42
C GLU A 120 10.49 4.57 21.74
N GLY A 121 11.58 4.86 21.03
CA GLY A 121 12.92 4.34 21.29
C GLY A 121 13.21 3.00 20.63
N ALA A 122 12.61 2.72 19.48
CA ALA A 122 12.95 1.57 18.65
C ALA A 122 14.46 1.60 18.33
N VAL A 123 15.16 0.48 18.59
CA VAL A 123 16.61 0.36 18.33
C VAL A 123 16.88 0.12 16.85
N ASP A 124 16.07 -0.75 16.21
CA ASP A 124 16.06 -1.00 14.78
C ASP A 124 14.80 -0.32 14.22
N TYR A 125 14.86 0.99 14.12
CA TYR A 125 13.74 1.80 13.68
C TYR A 125 13.49 1.70 12.18
N VAL A 126 12.33 2.15 11.76
CA VAL A 126 11.88 2.08 10.36
C VAL A 126 12.23 3.36 9.64
N VAL A 127 12.88 3.24 8.47
CA VAL A 127 13.35 4.35 7.62
C VAL A 127 12.52 4.38 6.34
N ASN A 128 12.07 5.57 5.95
CA ASN A 128 11.36 5.79 4.69
C ASN A 128 12.37 5.93 3.55
N PHE A 129 12.16 5.19 2.45
CA PHE A 129 13.07 5.20 1.30
C PHE A 129 12.42 5.65 -0.02
N ALA A 130 11.08 5.75 -0.05
CA ALA A 130 10.34 6.19 -1.24
C ALA A 130 8.99 6.79 -0.82
N GLN A 131 8.65 7.98 -1.32
CA GLN A 131 7.35 8.64 -1.12
C GLN A 131 6.52 8.56 -2.38
N LEU A 132 5.31 7.95 -2.31
CA LEU A 132 4.44 7.78 -3.47
C LEU A 132 3.47 8.95 -3.67
N THR A 133 2.82 9.39 -2.59
CA THR A 133 1.72 10.36 -2.65
C THR A 133 2.08 11.68 -2.00
N GLN A 134 1.68 12.77 -2.64
CA GLN A 134 1.94 14.15 -2.21
C GLN A 134 0.69 14.93 -1.82
N ARG A 135 -0.48 14.26 -1.78
CA ARG A 135 -1.76 14.83 -1.35
C ARG A 135 -2.54 13.80 -0.55
N ALA A 136 -3.49 14.25 0.25
CA ALA A 136 -4.41 13.33 0.92
C ALA A 136 -5.28 12.58 -0.09
N GLY A 137 -5.53 11.30 0.18
CA GLY A 137 -6.34 10.44 -0.67
C GLY A 137 -7.81 10.35 -0.26
N ASN A 138 -8.20 11.09 0.77
CA ASN A 138 -9.54 11.04 1.34
C ASN A 138 -10.47 12.05 0.72
N PHE A 139 -11.75 11.71 0.79
CA PHE A 139 -12.87 12.57 0.44
C PHE A 139 -13.79 12.73 1.65
N LEU A 140 -14.39 13.91 1.77
CA LEU A 140 -15.46 14.14 2.72
C LEU A 140 -16.79 13.77 2.07
N VAL A 141 -17.51 12.87 2.69
CA VAL A 141 -18.81 12.38 2.23
C VAL A 141 -19.90 12.87 3.19
N ALA A 142 -20.91 13.55 2.66
CA ALA A 142 -22.09 14.03 3.39
C ALA A 142 -23.29 13.08 3.18
N ARG A 143 -24.29 13.16 4.04
CA ARG A 143 -25.54 12.39 3.88
C ARG A 143 -26.47 12.94 2.81
N GLU A 144 -26.37 14.23 2.55
CA GLU A 144 -27.20 14.95 1.58
C GLU A 144 -26.31 15.66 0.58
N GLU A 145 -26.84 15.92 -0.61
CA GLU A 145 -26.16 16.68 -1.64
C GLU A 145 -25.96 18.13 -1.19
N MET A 146 -24.70 18.61 -1.25
CA MET A 146 -24.32 19.97 -0.82
C MET A 146 -23.50 20.67 -1.92
N PRO A 147 -24.17 21.18 -2.98
CA PRO A 147 -23.44 21.76 -4.13
C PRO A 147 -22.65 23.02 -3.77
N ASP A 148 -23.02 23.71 -2.71
CA ASP A 148 -22.38 24.93 -2.22
C ASP A 148 -21.60 24.65 -0.91
N PHE A 149 -21.12 23.40 -0.69
CA PHE A 149 -20.41 23.01 0.53
C PHE A 149 -19.26 23.96 0.84
N THR A 150 -19.16 24.32 2.12
CA THR A 150 -18.01 25.02 2.71
C THR A 150 -17.60 24.32 4.00
N TRP A 151 -16.34 24.43 4.40
CA TRP A 151 -15.85 23.81 5.64
C TRP A 151 -16.62 24.28 6.89
N GLU A 152 -17.17 25.51 6.87
CA GLU A 152 -18.04 26.06 7.94
C GLU A 152 -19.30 25.20 8.20
N ASP A 153 -19.77 24.45 7.21
CA ASP A 153 -20.95 23.59 7.33
C ASP A 153 -20.73 22.41 8.28
N LEU A 154 -19.47 22.12 8.64
CA LEU A 154 -19.14 21.08 9.61
C LEU A 154 -19.35 21.50 11.07
N LYS A 155 -19.55 22.80 11.36
CA LYS A 155 -19.75 23.27 12.74
C LYS A 155 -21.00 22.69 13.37
N GLY A 156 -20.85 22.06 14.52
CA GLY A 156 -21.95 21.43 15.27
C GLY A 156 -22.35 20.05 14.77
N THR A 157 -21.61 19.46 13.83
CA THR A 157 -21.89 18.13 13.26
C THR A 157 -21.03 17.04 13.89
N ASN A 158 -21.39 15.78 13.61
CA ASN A 158 -20.60 14.61 13.93
C ASN A 158 -19.94 14.04 12.65
N VAL A 159 -18.62 13.92 12.65
CA VAL A 159 -17.84 13.43 11.52
C VAL A 159 -17.12 12.14 11.91
N LEU A 160 -17.27 11.06 11.12
CA LEU A 160 -16.45 9.87 11.25
C LEU A 160 -15.07 10.18 10.65
N GLY A 161 -14.11 10.59 11.49
CA GLY A 161 -12.87 11.26 11.07
C GLY A 161 -11.65 10.34 10.96
N GLY A 162 -11.84 9.03 11.13
CA GLY A 162 -10.73 8.08 11.11
C GLY A 162 -10.04 7.92 12.48
N ARG A 163 -9.02 7.05 12.52
CA ARG A 163 -8.31 6.71 13.77
C ARG A 163 -7.44 7.87 14.26
N LYS A 164 -7.49 8.12 15.56
CA LYS A 164 -6.64 9.12 16.21
C LYS A 164 -5.15 8.89 15.93
N GLY A 165 -4.44 9.96 15.58
CA GLY A 165 -3.01 9.94 15.26
C GLY A 165 -2.67 9.32 13.90
N GLY A 166 -3.64 9.03 13.05
CA GLY A 166 -3.42 8.60 11.67
C GLY A 166 -3.50 9.77 10.70
N MET A 167 -2.82 9.68 9.55
CA MET A 167 -2.83 10.73 8.53
C MET A 167 -4.24 11.21 8.12
N PRO A 168 -5.24 10.32 7.93
CA PRO A 168 -6.59 10.76 7.59
C PRO A 168 -7.15 11.80 8.55
N GLN A 169 -7.10 11.51 9.84
CA GLN A 169 -7.61 12.40 10.88
C GLN A 169 -6.78 13.68 10.99
N MET A 170 -5.45 13.56 11.02
CA MET A 170 -4.57 14.72 11.22
C MET A 170 -4.65 15.70 10.06
N VAL A 171 -4.70 15.23 8.81
CA VAL A 171 -4.87 16.10 7.63
C VAL A 171 -6.28 16.71 7.60
N PHE A 172 -7.31 15.98 8.00
CA PHE A 172 -8.65 16.53 8.14
C PHE A 172 -8.67 17.68 9.15
N GLU A 173 -8.10 17.50 10.33
CA GLU A 173 -7.99 18.57 11.32
C GLU A 173 -7.10 19.73 10.86
N TYR A 174 -6.02 19.47 10.13
CA TYR A 174 -5.19 20.49 9.51
C TYR A 174 -6.00 21.38 8.56
N ILE A 175 -6.84 20.78 7.71
CA ILE A 175 -7.76 21.53 6.82
C ILE A 175 -8.76 22.35 7.62
N LEU A 176 -9.36 21.80 8.68
CA LEU A 176 -10.27 22.54 9.57
C LEU A 176 -9.59 23.77 10.14
N ARG A 177 -8.38 23.63 10.70
CA ARG A 177 -7.62 24.77 11.26
C ARG A 177 -7.28 25.82 10.21
N LYS A 178 -6.90 25.40 8.98
CA LYS A 178 -6.68 26.33 7.85
C LYS A 178 -7.91 27.16 7.51
N ASN A 179 -9.11 26.62 7.74
CA ASN A 179 -10.39 27.28 7.52
C ASN A 179 -10.92 27.98 8.78
N GLY A 180 -10.11 28.10 9.84
CA GLY A 180 -10.50 28.80 11.07
C GLY A 180 -11.50 28.04 11.94
N ILE A 181 -11.58 26.72 11.80
CA ILE A 181 -12.44 25.82 12.56
C ILE A 181 -11.59 25.10 13.62
N ASP A 182 -12.03 25.12 14.86
CA ASP A 182 -11.39 24.39 15.95
C ASP A 182 -11.93 22.95 15.99
N PRO A 183 -11.10 21.93 15.63
CA PRO A 183 -11.56 20.53 15.59
C PRO A 183 -12.08 20.00 16.93
N ALA A 184 -11.63 20.57 18.04
CA ALA A 184 -12.02 20.13 19.38
C ALA A 184 -13.24 20.86 19.95
N ALA A 185 -13.59 22.05 19.41
CA ALA A 185 -14.65 22.90 19.95
C ALA A 185 -15.84 23.08 19.00
N ASP A 186 -15.59 23.06 17.69
CA ASP A 186 -16.62 23.42 16.71
C ASP A 186 -17.42 22.24 16.16
N LEU A 187 -16.91 21.00 16.28
CA LEU A 187 -17.58 19.77 15.79
C LEU A 187 -17.22 18.56 16.65
N GLU A 188 -17.87 17.44 16.43
CA GLU A 188 -17.50 16.15 17.05
C GLU A 188 -16.85 15.26 15.98
N ILE A 189 -15.58 14.85 16.23
CA ILE A 189 -14.87 13.90 15.36
C ILE A 189 -14.85 12.55 16.07
N ASP A 190 -15.61 11.57 15.57
CA ASP A 190 -15.58 10.21 16.08
C ASP A 190 -14.34 9.47 15.55
N GLN A 191 -13.47 9.06 16.47
CA GLN A 191 -12.20 8.38 16.22
C GLN A 191 -12.20 6.94 16.73
N ASN A 192 -13.36 6.39 17.14
CA ASN A 192 -13.45 5.08 17.78
C ASN A 192 -13.77 3.95 16.79
N ILE A 193 -14.09 4.28 15.55
CA ILE A 193 -14.43 3.30 14.52
C ILE A 193 -13.14 2.87 13.80
N ASP A 194 -12.93 1.56 13.69
CA ASP A 194 -11.80 1.00 12.95
C ASP A 194 -11.79 1.49 11.49
N PHE A 195 -10.60 1.76 10.97
CA PHE A 195 -10.34 2.33 9.64
C PHE A 195 -11.12 1.63 8.51
N GLY A 196 -11.20 0.31 8.50
CA GLY A 196 -11.92 -0.47 7.48
C GLY A 196 -13.45 -0.54 7.68
N SER A 197 -14.02 0.20 8.65
CA SER A 197 -15.43 0.09 9.03
C SER A 197 -16.21 1.41 8.98
N THR A 198 -15.54 2.52 8.68
CA THR A 198 -16.17 3.86 8.69
C THR A 198 -17.26 3.99 7.64
N ALA A 199 -17.02 3.56 6.40
CA ALA A 199 -18.02 3.60 5.33
C ALA A 199 -19.28 2.78 5.67
N ALA A 200 -19.11 1.58 6.23
CA ALA A 200 -20.25 0.75 6.64
C ALA A 200 -21.02 1.40 7.78
N ALA A 201 -20.34 1.95 8.79
CA ALA A 201 -20.97 2.66 9.89
C ALA A 201 -21.76 3.90 9.40
N PHE A 202 -21.17 4.63 8.46
CA PHE A 202 -21.85 5.75 7.81
C PHE A 202 -23.09 5.28 7.03
N ALA A 203 -22.97 4.24 6.20
CA ALA A 203 -24.09 3.68 5.44
C ALA A 203 -25.26 3.24 6.34
N GLU A 204 -24.97 2.77 7.57
CA GLU A 204 -25.95 2.40 8.59
C GLU A 204 -26.53 3.59 9.39
N GLY A 205 -26.08 4.80 9.14
CA GLY A 205 -26.64 6.03 9.70
C GLY A 205 -25.83 6.66 10.83
N GLN A 206 -24.57 6.26 11.06
CA GLN A 206 -23.71 6.93 12.02
C GLN A 206 -23.01 8.15 11.39
N GLY A 207 -22.83 9.23 12.15
CA GLY A 207 -22.24 10.48 11.72
C GLY A 207 -23.08 11.28 10.73
N ASP A 208 -22.85 12.55 10.62
CA ASP A 208 -23.41 13.44 9.60
C ASP A 208 -22.54 13.44 8.34
N PHE A 209 -21.23 13.30 8.54
CA PHE A 209 -20.20 13.18 7.53
C PHE A 209 -19.26 12.03 7.84
N THR A 210 -18.53 11.58 6.81
CA THR A 210 -17.43 10.61 6.98
C THR A 210 -16.26 10.97 6.07
N VAL A 211 -15.05 10.65 6.52
CA VAL A 211 -13.80 10.81 5.76
C VAL A 211 -13.39 9.46 5.19
N GLU A 212 -13.53 9.29 3.88
CA GLU A 212 -13.36 8.00 3.21
C GLU A 212 -12.28 8.03 2.14
N PHE A 213 -11.62 6.90 1.95
CA PHE A 213 -10.82 6.63 0.76
C PHE A 213 -11.67 6.07 -0.38
N GLU A 214 -11.14 6.09 -1.58
CA GLU A 214 -11.68 5.33 -2.69
C GLU A 214 -11.22 3.85 -2.63
N PRO A 215 -12.09 2.90 -2.99
CA PRO A 215 -13.38 3.08 -3.66
C PRO A 215 -14.59 3.32 -2.74
N ASN A 216 -14.41 3.40 -1.42
CA ASN A 216 -15.53 3.52 -0.47
C ASN A 216 -16.35 4.81 -0.66
N ALA A 217 -15.69 5.94 -0.93
CA ALA A 217 -16.39 7.20 -1.16
C ALA A 217 -17.34 7.10 -2.35
N THR A 218 -16.86 6.63 -3.51
CA THR A 218 -17.69 6.40 -4.70
C THR A 218 -18.74 5.31 -4.47
N SER A 219 -18.46 4.27 -3.69
CA SER A 219 -19.44 3.23 -3.37
C SER A 219 -20.62 3.80 -2.58
N LEU A 220 -20.38 4.68 -1.62
CA LEU A 220 -21.44 5.37 -0.88
C LEU A 220 -22.31 6.24 -1.80
N GLU A 221 -21.71 6.91 -2.79
CA GLU A 221 -22.47 7.66 -3.81
C GLU A 221 -23.31 6.73 -4.68
N ASN A 222 -22.73 5.65 -5.21
CA ASN A 222 -23.43 4.69 -6.07
C ASN A 222 -24.58 3.99 -5.36
N GLU A 223 -24.47 3.75 -4.05
CA GLU A 223 -25.50 3.18 -3.21
C GLU A 223 -26.58 4.22 -2.78
N GLY A 224 -26.37 5.49 -3.08
CA GLY A 224 -27.24 6.57 -2.62
C GLY A 224 -27.25 6.75 -1.10
N LYS A 225 -26.11 6.42 -0.46
CA LYS A 225 -25.90 6.53 0.99
C LYS A 225 -25.17 7.79 1.41
N GLY A 226 -24.49 8.45 0.45
CA GLY A 226 -23.76 9.67 0.69
C GLY A 226 -23.41 10.39 -0.61
N PHE A 227 -22.82 11.56 -0.48
CA PHE A 227 -22.39 12.42 -1.57
C PHE A 227 -21.00 12.95 -1.25
N VAL A 228 -20.06 12.81 -2.16
CA VAL A 228 -18.74 13.43 -2.03
C VAL A 228 -18.89 14.95 -2.16
N VAL A 229 -18.53 15.69 -1.12
CA VAL A 229 -18.68 17.15 -1.05
C VAL A 229 -17.35 17.90 -1.08
N ALA A 230 -16.24 17.25 -0.71
CA ALA A 230 -14.91 17.84 -0.78
C ALA A 230 -13.82 16.78 -0.96
N SER A 231 -12.71 17.17 -1.62
CA SER A 231 -11.48 16.40 -1.66
C SER A 231 -10.50 16.95 -0.62
N LEU A 232 -10.12 16.13 0.35
CA LEU A 232 -9.09 16.51 1.31
C LEU A 232 -7.75 16.75 0.60
N GLY A 233 -7.48 16.02 -0.48
CA GLY A 233 -6.26 16.18 -1.27
C GLY A 233 -6.14 17.56 -1.94
N THR A 234 -7.25 18.11 -2.42
CA THR A 234 -7.28 19.45 -2.97
C THR A 234 -7.09 20.50 -1.87
N ASP A 235 -7.80 20.38 -0.75
CA ASP A 235 -7.87 21.39 0.29
C ASP A 235 -6.67 21.40 1.24
N SER A 236 -6.02 20.23 1.46
CA SER A 236 -4.75 20.18 2.21
C SER A 236 -3.61 20.89 1.47
N GLY A 237 -3.63 20.85 0.16
CA GLY A 237 -2.45 21.14 -0.67
C GLY A 237 -1.48 19.96 -0.67
N TYR A 238 -0.20 20.24 -0.97
CA TYR A 238 0.84 19.21 -0.91
C TYR A 238 1.17 18.87 0.54
N VAL A 239 0.98 17.61 0.88
CA VAL A 239 1.34 17.03 2.17
C VAL A 239 1.97 15.65 1.94
N PRO A 240 3.04 15.26 2.62
CA PRO A 240 3.60 13.92 2.51
C PRO A 240 2.62 12.94 3.15
N TYR A 241 1.99 12.07 2.33
CA TYR A 241 0.92 11.26 2.84
C TYR A 241 1.32 9.80 3.05
N THR A 242 1.82 9.12 2.03
CA THR A 242 2.27 7.72 2.15
C THR A 242 3.66 7.50 1.60
N ALA A 243 4.44 6.69 2.32
CA ALA A 243 5.80 6.32 1.97
C ALA A 243 6.04 4.81 2.16
N PHE A 244 6.98 4.27 1.38
CA PHE A 244 7.54 2.94 1.58
C PHE A 244 8.67 3.03 2.59
N SER A 245 8.67 2.09 3.52
CA SER A 245 9.62 2.07 4.61
C SER A 245 10.01 0.64 4.98
N ALA A 246 11.21 0.48 5.51
CA ALA A 246 11.70 -0.79 6.01
C ALA A 246 12.57 -0.56 7.26
N LYS A 247 12.85 -1.62 8.02
CA LYS A 247 13.80 -1.51 9.14
C LYS A 247 15.17 -1.08 8.63
N GLN A 248 15.87 -0.25 9.41
CA GLN A 248 17.22 0.19 9.07
C GLN A 248 18.13 -1.00 8.75
N SER A 249 18.10 -2.04 9.59
CA SER A 249 18.89 -3.25 9.36
C SER A 249 18.55 -3.95 8.04
N TYR A 250 17.28 -3.99 7.66
CA TYR A 250 16.86 -4.60 6.39
C TYR A 250 17.40 -3.84 5.18
N ILE A 251 17.36 -2.50 5.23
CA ILE A 251 17.90 -1.63 4.15
C ILE A 251 19.41 -1.84 4.02
N GLU A 252 20.14 -1.89 5.14
CA GLU A 252 21.58 -2.10 5.17
C GLU A 252 22.01 -3.49 4.67
N GLU A 253 21.21 -4.52 4.98
CA GLU A 253 21.50 -5.91 4.59
C GLU A 253 21.04 -6.24 3.16
N ASN A 254 20.06 -5.50 2.61
CA ASN A 254 19.41 -5.79 1.33
C ASN A 254 19.32 -4.56 0.40
N PRO A 255 20.41 -3.79 0.19
CA PRO A 255 20.35 -2.54 -0.59
C PRO A 255 19.96 -2.77 -2.05
N GLU A 256 20.28 -3.93 -2.64
CA GLU A 256 19.89 -4.26 -4.01
C GLU A 256 18.39 -4.54 -4.13
N ILE A 257 17.76 -5.12 -3.10
CA ILE A 257 16.31 -5.34 -3.06
C ILE A 257 15.59 -4.01 -2.95
N ILE A 258 16.02 -3.14 -2.03
CA ILE A 258 15.44 -1.80 -1.86
C ILE A 258 15.56 -0.99 -3.15
N GLN A 259 16.71 -1.05 -3.84
CA GLN A 259 16.86 -0.38 -5.15
C GLN A 259 15.92 -0.96 -6.20
N GLY A 260 15.83 -2.30 -6.29
CA GLY A 260 14.93 -2.96 -7.24
C GLY A 260 13.46 -2.61 -7.00
N VAL A 261 13.02 -2.61 -5.73
CA VAL A 261 11.67 -2.15 -5.36
C VAL A 261 11.46 -0.70 -5.77
N THR A 262 12.41 0.18 -5.49
CA THR A 262 12.32 1.61 -5.83
C THR A 262 12.28 1.83 -7.35
N ASN A 263 13.09 1.08 -8.12
CA ASN A 263 13.08 1.14 -9.58
C ASN A 263 11.71 0.70 -10.15
N ALA A 264 11.15 -0.40 -9.65
CA ALA A 264 9.84 -0.88 -10.08
C ALA A 264 8.73 0.15 -9.79
N LEU A 265 8.76 0.75 -8.60
CA LEU A 265 7.82 1.80 -8.21
C LEU A 265 7.98 3.06 -9.09
N GLN A 266 9.20 3.49 -9.41
CA GLN A 266 9.43 4.64 -10.30
C GLN A 266 8.86 4.39 -11.70
N LYS A 267 9.05 3.18 -12.27
CA LYS A 267 8.42 2.81 -13.55
C LYS A 267 6.89 2.91 -13.47
N GLY A 268 6.28 2.53 -12.34
CA GLY A 268 4.85 2.70 -12.11
C GLY A 268 4.43 4.17 -12.05
N MET A 269 5.23 5.03 -11.42
CA MET A 269 5.03 6.49 -11.41
C MET A 269 5.11 7.07 -12.82
N ASP A 270 6.15 6.70 -13.57
CA ASP A 270 6.37 7.14 -14.95
C ASP A 270 5.21 6.69 -15.86
N TYR A 271 4.70 5.47 -15.65
CA TYR A 271 3.53 4.99 -16.40
C TYR A 271 2.33 5.90 -16.18
N VAL A 272 1.99 6.15 -14.90
CA VAL A 272 0.84 6.97 -14.54
C VAL A 272 0.95 8.41 -15.08
N GLN A 273 2.14 8.99 -15.11
CA GLN A 273 2.35 10.33 -15.66
C GLN A 273 2.22 10.40 -17.17
N ASN A 274 2.47 9.30 -17.89
CA ASN A 274 2.51 9.27 -19.35
C ASN A 274 1.26 8.65 -19.99
N HIS A 275 0.29 8.16 -19.22
CA HIS A 275 -0.92 7.52 -19.72
C HIS A 275 -2.18 8.20 -19.21
N ALA A 276 -3.26 8.08 -20.00
CA ALA A 276 -4.56 8.62 -19.62
C ALA A 276 -5.20 7.80 -18.49
N PRO A 277 -6.09 8.38 -17.67
CA PRO A 277 -6.78 7.67 -16.59
C PRO A 277 -7.46 6.38 -17.00
N GLU A 278 -8.03 6.30 -18.20
CA GLU A 278 -8.67 5.09 -18.75
C GLU A 278 -7.66 3.96 -19.03
N GLU A 279 -6.42 4.29 -19.37
CA GLU A 279 -5.36 3.31 -19.59
C GLU A 279 -4.84 2.80 -18.25
N ILE A 280 -4.62 3.69 -17.30
CA ILE A 280 -4.23 3.35 -15.93
C ILE A 280 -5.29 2.44 -15.29
N ALA A 281 -6.57 2.82 -15.38
CA ALA A 281 -7.68 2.04 -14.83
C ALA A 281 -7.71 0.59 -15.36
N LYS A 282 -7.46 0.39 -16.66
CA LYS A 282 -7.42 -0.96 -17.27
C LYS A 282 -6.27 -1.81 -16.74
N VAL A 283 -5.11 -1.20 -16.49
CA VAL A 283 -3.96 -1.94 -15.95
C VAL A 283 -4.25 -2.42 -14.53
N ILE A 284 -4.82 -1.55 -13.69
CA ILE A 284 -5.06 -1.88 -12.28
C ILE A 284 -6.39 -2.63 -12.02
N GLU A 285 -7.26 -2.80 -13.03
CA GLU A 285 -8.56 -3.52 -12.90
C GLU A 285 -8.43 -4.89 -12.20
N PRO A 286 -7.40 -5.73 -12.48
CA PRO A 286 -7.25 -7.02 -11.82
C PRO A 286 -7.09 -6.94 -10.29
N GLN A 287 -6.62 -5.82 -9.77
CA GLN A 287 -6.46 -5.58 -8.34
C GLN A 287 -7.80 -5.24 -7.66
N PHE A 288 -8.81 -4.74 -8.39
CA PHE A 288 -10.07 -4.22 -7.85
C PHE A 288 -11.28 -4.97 -8.43
N THR A 289 -11.31 -6.30 -8.30
CA THR A 289 -12.32 -7.18 -8.92
C THR A 289 -13.76 -6.93 -8.46
N GLU A 290 -13.96 -6.27 -7.33
CA GLU A 290 -15.28 -5.89 -6.79
C GLU A 290 -15.80 -4.55 -7.36
N THR A 291 -14.97 -3.83 -8.14
CA THR A 291 -15.27 -2.51 -8.69
C THR A 291 -15.24 -2.57 -10.21
N ASP A 292 -16.27 -2.06 -10.88
CA ASP A 292 -16.31 -2.04 -12.34
C ASP A 292 -15.34 -1.01 -12.93
N LEU A 293 -14.91 -1.25 -14.18
CA LEU A 293 -13.90 -0.43 -14.86
C LEU A 293 -14.31 1.05 -15.00
N GLU A 294 -15.61 1.36 -15.14
CA GLU A 294 -16.10 2.73 -15.25
C GLU A 294 -15.89 3.48 -13.93
N THR A 295 -16.19 2.81 -12.82
CA THR A 295 -15.96 3.32 -11.47
C THR A 295 -14.46 3.48 -11.19
N ILE A 296 -13.62 2.49 -11.52
CA ILE A 296 -12.15 2.60 -11.39
C ILE A 296 -11.64 3.80 -12.18
N THR A 297 -12.10 3.98 -13.43
CA THR A 297 -11.68 5.11 -14.28
C THR A 297 -12.06 6.46 -13.66
N THR A 298 -13.26 6.56 -13.10
CA THR A 298 -13.73 7.77 -12.41
C THR A 298 -12.81 8.11 -11.22
N ILE A 299 -12.48 7.10 -10.42
CA ILE A 299 -11.61 7.26 -9.24
C ILE A 299 -10.18 7.66 -9.64
N VAL A 300 -9.60 6.95 -10.62
CA VAL A 300 -8.27 7.29 -11.15
C VAL A 300 -8.25 8.72 -11.66
N THR A 301 -9.31 9.15 -12.38
CA THR A 301 -9.43 10.53 -12.88
C THR A 301 -9.44 11.54 -11.73
N ARG A 302 -10.16 11.28 -10.64
CA ARG A 302 -10.17 12.14 -9.44
C ARG A 302 -8.78 12.32 -8.85
N TYR A 303 -8.03 11.21 -8.69
CA TYR A 303 -6.67 11.26 -8.17
C TYR A 303 -5.67 11.89 -9.13
N TYR A 304 -5.83 11.67 -10.42
CA TYR A 304 -5.01 12.28 -11.47
C TYR A 304 -5.21 13.81 -11.50
N ASP A 305 -6.46 14.27 -11.54
CA ASP A 305 -6.82 15.69 -11.65
C ASP A 305 -6.39 16.49 -10.40
N GLN A 306 -6.35 15.88 -9.23
CA GLN A 306 -5.86 16.53 -8.02
C GLN A 306 -4.34 16.46 -7.84
N ASP A 307 -3.58 15.89 -8.80
CA ASP A 307 -2.12 15.77 -8.74
C ASP A 307 -1.65 14.98 -7.48
N THR A 308 -2.22 13.79 -7.31
CA THR A 308 -2.00 12.96 -6.11
C THR A 308 -0.59 12.39 -6.04
N TRP A 309 -0.08 11.94 -7.19
CA TRP A 309 1.16 11.19 -7.29
C TRP A 309 2.34 12.10 -7.64
N LYS A 310 3.45 11.87 -7.00
CA LYS A 310 4.69 12.62 -7.25
C LYS A 310 5.27 12.31 -8.64
N GLU A 311 6.12 13.19 -9.14
CA GLU A 311 6.93 12.94 -10.34
C GLU A 311 8.00 11.87 -10.09
N ASN A 312 8.57 11.88 -8.88
CA ASN A 312 9.57 10.91 -8.44
C ASN A 312 9.30 10.49 -6.98
N LEU A 313 10.02 9.48 -6.52
CA LEU A 313 9.83 8.90 -5.20
C LEU A 313 10.66 9.58 -4.09
N ILE A 314 11.35 10.68 -4.38
CA ILE A 314 12.19 11.38 -3.39
C ILE A 314 11.31 11.97 -2.29
N PHE A 315 11.63 11.66 -1.05
CA PHE A 315 10.98 12.24 0.13
C PHE A 315 11.82 13.41 0.62
N GLU A 316 11.46 14.62 0.23
CA GLU A 316 12.20 15.83 0.52
C GLU A 316 12.12 16.21 2.00
N GLU A 317 13.18 16.85 2.53
CA GLU A 317 13.25 17.32 3.92
C GLU A 317 12.13 18.31 4.24
N GLU A 318 11.81 19.24 3.34
CA GLU A 318 10.71 20.20 3.52
C GLU A 318 9.35 19.51 3.72
N SER A 319 9.13 18.39 3.01
CA SER A 319 7.92 17.58 3.17
C SER A 319 7.89 16.88 4.54
N PHE A 320 9.02 16.36 4.99
CA PHE A 320 9.13 15.74 6.32
C PHE A 320 8.94 16.75 7.45
N GLU A 321 9.47 17.97 7.31
CA GLU A 321 9.22 19.04 8.26
C GLU A 321 7.73 19.42 8.32
N LEU A 322 7.06 19.57 7.16
CA LEU A 322 5.63 19.81 7.11
C LEU A 322 4.81 18.69 7.77
N LEU A 323 5.22 17.43 7.60
CA LEU A 323 4.60 16.31 8.31
C LEU A 323 4.66 16.53 9.82
N GLN A 324 5.82 16.89 10.34
CA GLN A 324 6.00 17.13 11.77
C GLN A 324 5.20 18.34 12.27
N ASP A 325 5.07 19.39 11.45
CA ASP A 325 4.18 20.52 11.76
C ASP A 325 2.73 20.06 11.94
N ILE A 326 2.24 19.24 11.02
CA ILE A 326 0.87 18.67 11.07
C ILE A 326 0.68 17.81 12.33
N LEU A 327 1.66 16.99 12.68
CA LEU A 327 1.62 16.15 13.88
C LEU A 327 1.64 17.00 15.18
N GLU A 328 2.44 18.07 15.23
CA GLU A 328 2.47 18.99 16.36
C GLU A 328 1.15 19.73 16.52
N GLU A 329 0.58 20.25 15.42
CA GLU A 329 -0.73 20.91 15.42
C GLU A 329 -1.87 19.97 15.85
N ALA A 330 -1.79 18.69 15.51
CA ALA A 330 -2.74 17.68 15.96
C ALA A 330 -2.54 17.28 17.45
N GLY A 331 -1.41 17.69 18.06
CA GLY A 331 -1.06 17.33 19.44
C GLY A 331 -0.53 15.91 19.58
N GLU A 332 -0.16 15.27 18.46
CA GLU A 332 0.34 13.89 18.39
C GLU A 332 1.87 13.81 18.43
N LEU A 333 2.58 14.95 18.28
CA LEU A 333 4.03 15.02 18.35
C LEU A 333 4.49 15.94 19.49
N THR A 334 5.31 15.40 20.39
CA THR A 334 5.92 16.16 21.48
C THR A 334 7.41 16.43 21.27
N LYS A 335 8.04 15.67 20.36
CA LYS A 335 9.46 15.79 20.03
C LYS A 335 9.65 15.44 18.56
N ARG A 336 10.26 16.34 17.80
CA ARG A 336 10.62 16.12 16.39
C ARG A 336 11.72 15.06 16.28
N ALA A 337 11.58 14.26 15.24
CA ALA A 337 12.59 13.29 14.84
C ALA A 337 13.52 13.89 13.76
N PRO A 338 14.81 13.52 13.73
CA PRO A 338 15.73 13.98 12.70
C PRO A 338 15.37 13.38 11.35
N TYR A 339 15.39 14.20 10.31
CA TYR A 339 15.15 13.74 8.93
C TYR A 339 16.18 12.68 8.49
N GLU A 340 17.45 12.93 8.74
CA GLU A 340 18.58 12.09 8.38
C GLU A 340 18.56 10.69 9.00
N ASP A 341 17.83 10.50 10.12
CA ASP A 341 17.66 9.18 10.74
C ASP A 341 16.47 8.40 10.12
N LEU A 342 15.44 9.11 9.64
CA LEU A 342 14.17 8.50 9.24
C LEU A 342 13.88 8.53 7.75
N VAL A 343 14.75 9.15 6.95
CA VAL A 343 14.59 9.21 5.49
C VAL A 343 15.93 8.94 4.81
N THR A 344 15.90 8.09 3.78
CA THR A 344 17.01 7.95 2.82
C THR A 344 16.49 8.22 1.43
N THR A 345 17.15 9.11 0.68
CA THR A 345 16.75 9.49 -0.69
C THR A 345 17.57 8.79 -1.76
N GLU A 346 18.68 8.13 -1.38
CA GLU A 346 19.66 7.60 -2.33
C GLU A 346 19.09 6.59 -3.34
N TYR A 347 18.09 5.80 -2.95
CA TYR A 347 17.45 4.82 -3.84
C TYR A 347 16.49 5.50 -4.81
N ALA A 348 15.71 6.46 -4.33
CA ALA A 348 14.78 7.24 -5.14
C ALA A 348 15.52 8.17 -6.11
N GLU A 349 16.62 8.79 -5.70
CA GLU A 349 17.47 9.60 -6.58
C GLU A 349 18.03 8.76 -7.73
N ARG A 350 18.55 7.55 -7.46
CA ARG A 350 19.04 6.63 -8.51
C ARG A 350 17.94 6.11 -9.42
N ALA A 351 16.72 5.92 -8.90
CA ALA A 351 15.60 5.45 -9.70
C ALA A 351 15.04 6.55 -10.62
N ALA A 352 15.25 7.83 -10.29
CA ALA A 352 14.82 8.99 -11.06
C ALA A 352 15.83 9.42 -12.18
N GLU A 353 17.05 8.83 -12.22
CA GLU A 353 18.08 9.07 -13.26
C GLU A 353 17.74 8.38 -14.59
#